data_cce8df4d49894f02495feb269186b694
#
_entry.id   cce8df4d49894f02495feb269186b694
#
_cell.length_a   1.000
_cell.length_b   1.000
_cell.length_c   1.000
_cell.angle_alpha   90.00
_cell.angle_beta   90.00
_cell.angle_gamma   90.00
#
_symmetry.space_group_name_H-M   'P 1'
#
loop_
_entity.id
_entity.type
_entity.pdbx_description
1 polymer ?
#
loop_
_entity_poly.entity_id
_entity_poly.type
_entity_poly.pdbx_seq_one_letter_code
_entity_poly.pdbx_strand_id
1 'polypeptide(L)'
;HKAWSVELNMGWRIALEGFQESYHFCSAHKQTACSAYLDNQSVFVDHYPHVRHAVPLAQTVELQERAESEWDYRATYMDQNYLFPCNFLQVMTDHVFVHSVIPTGPGKSVFKCIMLVPDAADLSEELQAKKARYWEANYNVVRTVFGEDFAIGEGIQQGLTTGVNEHFVIGQFEAGIQLAEKALDDALGGRLVCPQTLTLSE
;
A
#
# COMPACT_ATOMS: atom_id res chain seq x y z
N HIS A 1 -14.67 -6.72 7.44
CA HIS A 1 -15.11 -5.83 8.52
C HIS A 1 -15.74 -4.56 7.97
N LYS A 2 -15.04 -3.80 7.13
CA LYS A 2 -15.52 -2.56 6.51
C LYS A 2 -15.02 -2.42 5.08
N ALA A 3 -15.76 -1.63 4.29
CA ALA A 3 -15.36 -1.26 2.94
C ALA A 3 -15.72 0.21 2.66
N TRP A 4 -14.96 0.85 1.78
CA TRP A 4 -15.24 2.18 1.25
C TRP A 4 -14.70 2.33 -0.16
N SER A 5 -15.21 3.30 -0.87
CA SER A 5 -14.71 3.68 -2.19
C SER A 5 -14.77 5.19 -2.35
N VAL A 6 -13.91 5.72 -3.21
CA VAL A 6 -13.86 7.14 -3.56
C VAL A 6 -13.49 7.30 -5.03
N GLU A 7 -14.15 8.24 -5.71
CA GLU A 7 -13.77 8.68 -7.04
C GLU A 7 -12.59 9.65 -6.93
N LEU A 8 -11.59 9.46 -7.79
CA LEU A 8 -10.36 10.25 -7.80
C LEU A 8 -10.23 10.98 -9.13
N ASN A 9 -9.89 12.26 -9.09
CA ASN A 9 -9.57 13.07 -10.27
C ASN A 9 -8.08 12.95 -10.63
N MET A 10 -7.58 11.71 -10.62
CA MET A 10 -6.23 11.36 -11.04
C MET A 10 -6.21 9.99 -11.72
N GLY A 11 -5.22 9.79 -12.58
CA GLY A 11 -4.97 8.51 -13.22
C GLY A 11 -4.58 7.44 -12.21
N TRP A 12 -4.97 6.19 -12.47
CA TRP A 12 -4.75 5.05 -11.59
C TRP A 12 -3.27 4.81 -11.25
N ARG A 13 -2.34 5.15 -12.17
CA ARG A 13 -0.90 5.03 -11.94
C ARG A 13 -0.45 5.98 -10.84
N ILE A 14 -0.82 7.26 -10.90
CA ILE A 14 -0.49 8.25 -9.86
C ILE A 14 -0.96 7.74 -8.49
N ALA A 15 -2.19 7.22 -8.42
CA ALA A 15 -2.74 6.71 -7.19
C ALA A 15 -2.00 5.47 -6.65
N LEU A 16 -1.44 4.62 -7.52
CA LEU A 16 -0.70 3.42 -7.12
C LEU A 16 0.77 3.68 -6.82
N GLU A 17 1.42 4.53 -7.60
CA GLU A 17 2.85 4.82 -7.45
C GLU A 17 3.17 5.44 -6.10
N GLY A 18 2.30 6.30 -5.56
CA GLY A 18 2.42 6.84 -4.21
C GLY A 18 2.48 5.77 -3.10
N PHE A 19 1.97 4.56 -3.36
CA PHE A 19 2.06 3.44 -2.41
C PHE A 19 3.28 2.53 -2.64
N GLN A 20 4.14 2.84 -3.61
CA GLN A 20 5.32 2.03 -3.95
C GLN A 20 6.63 2.57 -3.36
N GLU A 21 6.55 3.56 -2.47
CA GLU A 21 7.67 4.12 -1.73
C GLU A 21 7.20 4.59 -0.33
N SER A 22 8.11 4.94 0.57
CA SER A 22 7.77 5.35 1.92
C SER A 22 8.49 6.62 2.38
N TYR A 23 9.32 7.22 1.54
CA TYR A 23 10.10 8.40 1.95
C TYR A 23 9.26 9.68 2.02
N HIS A 24 8.03 9.70 1.49
CA HIS A 24 7.11 10.81 1.63
C HIS A 24 6.41 10.85 3.00
N PHE A 25 6.50 9.80 3.82
CA PHE A 25 5.69 9.69 5.04
C PHE A 25 5.84 10.88 5.97
N CYS A 26 7.05 11.34 6.24
CA CYS A 26 7.25 12.48 7.12
C CYS A 26 7.07 13.85 6.44
N SER A 27 6.95 13.91 5.14
CA SER A 27 6.61 15.14 4.42
C SER A 27 5.11 15.29 4.18
N ALA A 28 4.43 14.23 3.76
CA ALA A 28 3.00 14.20 3.47
C ALA A 28 2.12 13.91 4.69
N HIS A 29 2.55 12.99 5.56
CA HIS A 29 1.78 12.46 6.69
C HIS A 29 2.34 12.88 8.04
N LYS A 30 2.79 14.12 8.16
CA LYS A 30 3.51 14.64 9.32
C LYS A 30 2.77 14.44 10.65
N GLN A 31 1.43 14.51 10.64
CA GLN A 31 0.60 14.40 11.83
C GLN A 31 -0.13 13.06 11.95
N THR A 32 -0.01 12.19 10.96
CA THR A 32 -0.73 10.93 10.89
C THR A 32 0.22 9.72 10.90
N ALA A 33 0.90 9.42 9.79
CA ALA A 33 1.71 8.20 9.67
C ALA A 33 3.18 8.38 10.06
N CYS A 34 3.76 9.59 10.00
CA CYS A 34 5.20 9.83 10.19
C CYS A 34 5.77 9.20 11.47
N SER A 35 5.08 9.33 12.60
CA SER A 35 5.59 8.82 13.88
C SER A 35 5.45 7.29 14.05
N ALA A 36 4.69 6.64 13.18
CA ALA A 36 4.43 5.20 13.25
C ALA A 36 5.44 4.35 12.49
N TYR A 37 6.18 4.94 11.55
CA TYR A 37 7.09 4.24 10.64
C TYR A 37 8.48 4.83 10.66
N LEU A 38 9.45 4.01 10.24
CA LEU A 38 10.80 4.51 9.92
C LEU A 38 10.77 5.05 8.49
N ASP A 39 10.81 6.36 8.37
CA ASP A 39 10.81 7.07 7.10
C ASP A 39 12.01 6.64 6.22
N ASN A 40 11.78 6.41 4.94
CA ASN A 40 12.81 6.03 3.98
C ASN A 40 13.63 4.76 4.33
N GLN A 41 13.01 3.77 4.98
CA GLN A 41 13.66 2.53 5.41
C GLN A 41 12.98 1.28 4.83
N SER A 42 12.50 1.35 3.60
CA SER A 42 11.77 0.26 2.96
C SER A 42 12.67 -0.84 2.41
N VAL A 43 12.15 -2.07 2.43
CA VAL A 43 12.74 -3.22 1.75
C VAL A 43 11.80 -3.67 0.65
N PHE A 44 12.33 -3.80 -0.56
CA PHE A 44 11.58 -4.28 -1.73
C PHE A 44 12.06 -5.68 -2.12
N VAL A 45 11.10 -6.56 -2.45
CA VAL A 45 11.38 -7.89 -2.99
C VAL A 45 10.64 -8.03 -4.31
N ASP A 46 11.39 -8.35 -5.35
CA ASP A 46 10.85 -8.60 -6.69
C ASP A 46 10.14 -9.97 -6.73
N HIS A 47 8.84 -9.94 -6.97
CA HIS A 47 7.99 -11.09 -7.24
C HIS A 47 7.29 -10.91 -8.59
N TYR A 48 8.07 -10.49 -9.58
CA TYR A 48 7.58 -10.11 -10.91
C TYR A 48 6.37 -10.94 -11.41
N PRO A 49 5.30 -10.28 -11.83
CA PRO A 49 5.07 -8.84 -12.02
C PRO A 49 4.58 -8.11 -10.76
N HIS A 50 4.62 -8.77 -9.61
CA HIS A 50 4.23 -8.25 -8.32
C HIS A 50 5.46 -7.75 -7.55
N VAL A 51 5.22 -6.90 -6.56
CA VAL A 51 6.30 -6.37 -5.70
C VAL A 51 5.87 -6.48 -4.25
N ARG A 52 6.73 -7.03 -3.40
CA ARG A 52 6.57 -6.95 -1.96
C ARG A 52 7.34 -5.74 -1.43
N HIS A 53 6.70 -4.97 -0.59
CA HIS A 53 7.23 -3.75 0.02
C HIS A 53 7.04 -3.84 1.54
N ALA A 54 8.11 -4.05 2.28
CA ALA A 54 8.09 -4.06 3.74
C ALA A 54 8.53 -2.70 4.28
N VAL A 55 7.67 -2.07 5.07
CA VAL A 55 7.88 -0.77 5.70
C VAL A 55 8.02 -0.94 7.20
N PRO A 56 9.23 -0.73 7.78
CA PRO A 56 9.45 -0.93 9.20
C PRO A 56 8.63 0.04 10.06
N LEU A 57 8.08 -0.46 11.15
CA LEU A 57 7.45 0.36 12.18
C LEU A 57 8.53 1.06 13.03
N ALA A 58 8.23 2.25 13.55
CA ALA A 58 9.18 3.01 14.39
C ALA A 58 9.67 2.22 15.60
N GLN A 59 8.81 1.39 16.20
CA GLN A 59 9.16 0.54 17.35
C GLN A 59 10.21 -0.55 17.03
N THR A 60 10.47 -0.82 15.74
CA THR A 60 11.47 -1.81 15.33
C THR A 60 12.87 -1.46 15.82
N VAL A 61 13.17 -0.19 16.05
CA VAL A 61 14.45 0.27 16.61
C VAL A 61 14.73 -0.37 17.99
N GLU A 62 13.70 -0.61 18.80
CA GLU A 62 13.83 -1.21 20.12
C GLU A 62 14.27 -2.70 20.06
N LEU A 63 14.10 -3.37 18.92
CA LEU A 63 14.52 -4.76 18.76
C LEU A 63 16.03 -4.93 18.74
N GLN A 64 16.78 -3.89 18.42
CA GLN A 64 18.26 -3.94 18.39
C GLN A 64 18.85 -4.28 19.77
N GLU A 65 18.10 -4.03 20.84
CA GLU A 65 18.49 -4.34 22.22
C GLU A 65 18.07 -5.75 22.68
N ARG A 66 17.36 -6.52 21.83
CA ARG A 66 16.85 -7.86 22.13
C ARG A 66 17.55 -8.93 21.31
N ALA A 67 17.57 -10.15 21.83
CA ALA A 67 18.03 -11.30 21.05
C ALA A 67 17.11 -11.52 19.84
N GLU A 68 17.66 -11.85 18.69
CA GLU A 68 16.89 -12.07 17.45
C GLU A 68 15.81 -13.16 17.60
N SER A 69 16.04 -14.14 18.45
CA SER A 69 15.06 -15.20 18.76
C SER A 69 13.80 -14.70 19.48
N GLU A 70 13.82 -13.48 20.01
CA GLU A 70 12.70 -12.84 20.70
C GLU A 70 11.90 -11.88 19.77
N TRP A 71 12.32 -11.74 18.51
CA TRP A 71 11.69 -10.82 17.58
C TRP A 71 10.37 -11.40 17.03
N ASP A 72 9.29 -10.66 17.20
CA ASP A 72 8.05 -10.89 16.47
C ASP A 72 8.05 -10.09 15.18
N TYR A 73 8.52 -10.69 14.11
CA TYR A 73 8.62 -10.05 12.79
C TYR A 73 7.27 -9.50 12.30
N ARG A 74 6.16 -10.14 12.65
CA ARG A 74 4.82 -9.67 12.27
C ARG A 74 4.44 -8.33 12.93
N ALA A 75 5.02 -8.03 14.08
CA ALA A 75 4.79 -6.80 14.82
C ALA A 75 5.80 -5.69 14.47
N THR A 76 6.71 -5.93 13.52
CA THR A 76 7.84 -5.02 13.26
C THR A 76 7.73 -4.22 11.96
N TYR A 77 6.87 -4.62 11.05
CA TYR A 77 6.69 -3.92 9.77
C TYR A 77 5.26 -4.03 9.24
N MET A 78 4.89 -3.07 8.43
CA MET A 78 3.74 -3.17 7.54
C MET A 78 4.19 -3.84 6.25
N ASP A 79 3.51 -4.92 5.85
CA ASP A 79 3.81 -5.65 4.62
C ASP A 79 2.85 -5.22 3.52
N GLN A 80 3.34 -4.43 2.58
CA GLN A 80 2.56 -3.93 1.46
C GLN A 80 2.94 -4.69 0.20
N ASN A 81 1.99 -5.38 -0.39
CA ASN A 81 2.19 -6.24 -1.55
C ASN A 81 1.46 -5.65 -2.74
N TYR A 82 2.19 -5.11 -3.71
CA TYR A 82 1.63 -4.68 -4.98
C TYR A 82 1.28 -5.91 -5.82
N LEU A 83 0.03 -6.01 -6.21
CA LEU A 83 -0.51 -7.05 -7.06
C LEU A 83 -0.86 -6.45 -8.41
N PHE A 84 0.07 -6.59 -9.35
CA PHE A 84 -0.09 -6.08 -10.72
C PHE A 84 -1.45 -6.47 -11.32
N PRO A 85 -2.15 -5.58 -12.04
CA PRO A 85 -1.73 -4.20 -12.32
C PRO A 85 -2.29 -3.14 -11.35
N CYS A 86 -3.38 -3.39 -10.64
CA CYS A 86 -4.20 -2.34 -10.03
C CYS A 86 -4.57 -2.59 -8.56
N ASN A 87 -3.92 -3.53 -7.91
CA ASN A 87 -4.27 -3.91 -6.56
C ASN A 87 -3.06 -3.89 -5.63
N PHE A 88 -3.29 -3.72 -4.34
CA PHE A 88 -2.29 -4.02 -3.32
C PHE A 88 -2.93 -4.49 -2.01
N LEU A 89 -2.17 -5.29 -1.28
CA LEU A 89 -2.52 -5.74 0.05
C LEU A 89 -1.65 -5.01 1.05
N GLN A 90 -2.26 -4.46 2.09
CA GLN A 90 -1.56 -3.90 3.23
C GLN A 90 -1.81 -4.83 4.42
N VAL A 91 -0.81 -5.65 4.75
CA VAL A 91 -0.90 -6.66 5.80
C VAL A 91 -0.33 -6.08 7.08
N MET A 92 -1.21 -5.90 8.04
CA MET A 92 -0.89 -5.42 9.39
C MET A 92 -0.74 -6.61 10.34
N THR A 93 -0.43 -6.36 11.60
CA THR A 93 -0.20 -7.41 12.61
C THR A 93 -1.38 -8.37 12.76
N ASP A 94 -2.62 -7.86 12.74
CA ASP A 94 -3.84 -8.66 13.00
C ASP A 94 -5.01 -8.37 12.05
N HIS A 95 -4.78 -7.63 10.98
CA HIS A 95 -5.79 -7.35 9.96
C HIS A 95 -5.14 -7.09 8.61
N VAL A 96 -5.93 -7.08 7.55
CA VAL A 96 -5.47 -6.84 6.17
C VAL A 96 -6.39 -5.83 5.51
N PHE A 97 -5.80 -4.87 4.81
CA PHE A 97 -6.53 -4.07 3.85
C PHE A 97 -6.26 -4.59 2.43
N VAL A 98 -7.34 -4.72 1.66
CA VAL A 98 -7.30 -5.02 0.23
C VAL A 98 -7.70 -3.76 -0.51
N HIS A 99 -6.82 -3.30 -1.37
CA HIS A 99 -7.01 -2.07 -2.13
C HIS A 99 -7.04 -2.36 -3.62
N SER A 100 -7.89 -1.63 -4.34
CA SER A 100 -7.96 -1.66 -5.79
C SER A 100 -8.09 -0.25 -6.34
N VAL A 101 -7.32 0.06 -7.39
CA VAL A 101 -7.44 1.33 -8.11
C VAL A 101 -7.91 1.03 -9.53
N ILE A 102 -9.15 1.34 -9.82
CA ILE A 102 -9.81 0.99 -11.07
C ILE A 102 -9.83 2.21 -11.99
N PRO A 103 -9.16 2.18 -13.15
CA PRO A 103 -9.25 3.27 -14.12
C PRO A 103 -10.68 3.43 -14.64
N THR A 104 -11.17 4.66 -14.69
CA THR A 104 -12.51 5.00 -15.23
C THR A 104 -12.45 5.93 -16.43
N GLY A 105 -11.27 6.47 -16.73
CA GLY A 105 -11.01 7.33 -17.88
C GLY A 105 -9.66 8.02 -17.77
N PRO A 106 -9.26 8.80 -18.77
CA PRO A 106 -8.04 9.59 -18.71
C PRO A 106 -8.07 10.55 -17.49
N GLY A 107 -7.05 10.46 -16.64
CA GLY A 107 -6.97 11.27 -15.41
C GLY A 107 -8.07 11.00 -14.39
N LYS A 108 -8.72 9.84 -14.42
CA LYS A 108 -9.77 9.44 -13.49
C LYS A 108 -9.66 7.99 -13.07
N SER A 109 -9.93 7.72 -11.80
CA SER A 109 -9.98 6.37 -11.25
C SER A 109 -10.96 6.28 -10.09
N VAL A 110 -11.24 5.04 -9.67
CA VAL A 110 -11.98 4.75 -8.43
C VAL A 110 -11.08 3.93 -7.53
N PHE A 111 -10.84 4.43 -6.35
CA PHE A 111 -10.18 3.67 -5.30
C PHE A 111 -11.20 2.90 -4.47
N LYS A 112 -10.91 1.64 -4.19
CA LYS A 112 -11.69 0.78 -3.30
C LYS A 112 -10.81 0.19 -2.23
N CYS A 113 -11.33 0.13 -1.02
CA CYS A 113 -10.68 -0.47 0.13
C CYS A 113 -11.63 -1.42 0.85
N ILE A 114 -11.14 -2.60 1.21
CA ILE A 114 -11.82 -3.56 2.07
C ILE A 114 -10.90 -3.90 3.22
N MET A 115 -11.37 -3.74 4.45
CA MET A 115 -10.68 -4.20 5.65
C MET A 115 -11.18 -5.58 6.06
N LEU A 116 -10.29 -6.53 6.11
CA LEU A 116 -10.50 -7.89 6.60
C LEU A 116 -9.90 -8.02 8.00
N VAL A 117 -10.64 -8.64 8.90
CA VAL A 117 -10.22 -8.91 10.28
C VAL A 117 -10.45 -10.37 10.61
N PRO A 118 -9.70 -10.95 11.56
CA PRO A 118 -9.97 -12.31 12.03
C PRO A 118 -11.37 -12.45 12.60
N ASP A 119 -11.91 -13.65 12.56
CA ASP A 119 -13.12 -13.97 13.32
C ASP A 119 -12.83 -13.82 14.82
N ALA A 120 -13.73 -13.21 15.53
CA ALA A 120 -13.64 -12.95 16.96
C ALA A 120 -14.78 -13.61 17.75
N ALA A 121 -15.55 -14.50 17.12
CA ALA A 121 -16.73 -15.11 17.75
C ALA A 121 -16.41 -15.92 19.02
N ASP A 122 -15.23 -16.52 19.08
CA ASP A 122 -14.76 -17.32 20.23
C ASP A 122 -14.17 -16.49 21.38
N LEU A 123 -14.06 -15.17 21.20
CA LEU A 123 -13.53 -14.27 22.23
C LEU A 123 -14.63 -13.84 23.19
N SER A 124 -14.24 -13.46 24.43
CA SER A 124 -15.18 -12.84 25.37
C SER A 124 -15.76 -11.52 24.81
N GLU A 125 -16.97 -11.16 25.21
CA GLU A 125 -17.63 -9.90 24.78
C GLU A 125 -16.75 -8.66 25.01
N GLU A 126 -16.05 -8.60 26.12
CA GLU A 126 -15.14 -7.52 26.45
C GLU A 126 -13.99 -7.42 25.42
N LEU A 127 -13.40 -8.58 25.08
CA LEU A 127 -12.30 -8.64 24.12
C LEU A 127 -12.78 -8.34 22.69
N GLN A 128 -13.96 -8.84 22.31
CA GLN A 128 -14.61 -8.49 21.04
C GLN A 128 -14.80 -6.97 20.93
N ALA A 129 -15.32 -6.33 21.96
CA ALA A 129 -15.53 -4.89 21.98
C ALA A 129 -14.20 -4.10 21.91
N LYS A 130 -13.16 -4.60 22.57
CA LYS A 130 -11.81 -4.00 22.51
C LYS A 130 -11.23 -4.10 21.09
N LYS A 131 -11.31 -5.28 20.46
CA LYS A 131 -10.86 -5.52 19.08
C LYS A 131 -11.64 -4.67 18.09
N ALA A 132 -12.95 -4.57 18.22
CA ALA A 132 -13.79 -3.75 17.35
C ALA A 132 -13.38 -2.27 17.38
N ARG A 133 -13.11 -1.72 18.56
CA ARG A 133 -12.62 -0.34 18.71
C ARG A 133 -11.23 -0.15 18.08
N TYR A 134 -10.34 -1.11 18.26
CA TYR A 134 -9.01 -1.10 17.65
C TYR A 134 -9.08 -1.10 16.12
N TRP A 135 -9.86 -2.01 15.54
CA TRP A 135 -10.04 -2.08 14.08
C TRP A 135 -10.74 -0.86 13.50
N GLU A 136 -11.71 -0.30 14.24
CA GLU A 136 -12.35 0.96 13.85
C GLU A 136 -11.35 2.12 13.79
N ALA A 137 -10.48 2.22 14.81
CA ALA A 137 -9.45 3.25 14.86
C ALA A 137 -8.46 3.10 13.67
N ASN A 138 -7.99 1.89 13.39
CA ASN A 138 -7.11 1.63 12.24
C ASN A 138 -7.77 1.95 10.90
N TYR A 139 -9.04 1.57 10.74
CA TYR A 139 -9.81 1.92 9.54
C TYR A 139 -9.88 3.44 9.31
N ASN A 140 -10.13 4.21 10.36
CA ASN A 140 -10.22 5.65 10.27
C ASN A 140 -8.86 6.30 10.00
N VAL A 141 -7.77 5.79 10.61
CA VAL A 141 -6.41 6.26 10.33
C VAL A 141 -6.07 6.05 8.86
N VAL A 142 -6.28 4.85 8.31
CA VAL A 142 -5.99 4.56 6.90
C VAL A 142 -6.79 5.47 5.97
N ARG A 143 -8.07 5.71 6.25
CA ARG A 143 -8.87 6.66 5.46
C ARG A 143 -8.32 8.07 5.48
N THR A 144 -7.81 8.53 6.64
CA THR A 144 -7.23 9.86 6.78
C THR A 144 -5.93 9.97 5.99
N VAL A 145 -5.02 9.04 6.18
CA VAL A 145 -3.72 8.99 5.49
C VAL A 145 -3.92 8.96 3.96
N PHE A 146 -4.79 8.08 3.48
CA PHE A 146 -5.05 7.99 2.03
C PHE A 146 -5.76 9.24 1.47
N GLY A 147 -6.56 9.93 2.29
CA GLY A 147 -7.12 11.22 1.92
C GLY A 147 -6.04 12.30 1.68
N GLU A 148 -4.97 12.27 2.48
CA GLU A 148 -3.80 13.14 2.29
C GLU A 148 -3.07 12.79 0.98
N ASP A 149 -2.84 11.51 0.69
CA ASP A 149 -2.23 11.03 -0.56
C ASP A 149 -3.05 11.43 -1.78
N PHE A 150 -4.37 11.25 -1.72
CA PHE A 150 -5.25 11.58 -2.84
C PHE A 150 -5.25 13.06 -3.16
N ALA A 151 -5.22 13.92 -2.14
CA ALA A 151 -5.13 15.37 -2.35
C ALA A 151 -3.83 15.77 -3.06
N ILE A 152 -2.70 15.13 -2.71
CA ILE A 152 -1.40 15.33 -3.38
C ILE A 152 -1.47 14.80 -4.81
N GLY A 153 -1.98 13.58 -5.00
CA GLY A 153 -2.07 12.92 -6.31
C GLY A 153 -2.96 13.68 -7.29
N GLU A 154 -4.08 14.26 -6.85
CA GLU A 154 -4.93 15.11 -7.68
C GLU A 154 -4.20 16.41 -8.09
N GLY A 155 -3.38 16.98 -7.19
CA GLY A 155 -2.50 18.10 -7.52
C GLY A 155 -1.44 17.74 -8.58
N ILE A 156 -0.82 16.56 -8.46
CA ILE A 156 0.11 16.03 -9.47
C ILE A 156 -0.60 15.87 -10.81
N GLN A 157 -1.80 15.29 -10.84
CA GLN A 157 -2.59 15.15 -12.07
C GLN A 157 -2.85 16.49 -12.75
N GLN A 158 -3.21 17.51 -11.98
CA GLN A 158 -3.39 18.87 -12.52
C GLN A 158 -2.11 19.41 -13.16
N GLY A 159 -0.97 19.23 -12.49
CA GLY A 159 0.34 19.62 -13.03
C GLY A 159 0.66 18.91 -14.36
N LEU A 160 0.39 17.61 -14.45
CA LEU A 160 0.63 16.83 -15.66
C LEU A 160 -0.22 17.26 -16.85
N THR A 161 -1.44 17.72 -16.62
CA THR A 161 -2.31 18.20 -17.71
C THR A 161 -1.77 19.45 -18.40
N THR A 162 -0.83 20.17 -17.78
CA THR A 162 -0.19 21.33 -18.39
C THR A 162 0.80 20.98 -19.50
N GLY A 163 1.28 19.72 -19.54
CA GLY A 163 2.27 19.25 -20.51
C GLY A 163 3.68 19.80 -20.30
N VAL A 164 3.95 20.50 -19.19
CA VAL A 164 5.28 21.06 -18.89
C VAL A 164 6.27 19.97 -18.51
N ASN A 165 5.82 18.95 -17.77
CA ASN A 165 6.64 17.81 -17.40
C ASN A 165 6.49 16.70 -18.46
N GLU A 166 7.54 16.48 -19.22
CA GLU A 166 7.59 15.42 -20.24
C GLU A 166 8.11 14.09 -19.68
N HIS A 167 8.85 14.13 -18.55
CA HIS A 167 9.49 12.98 -17.96
C HIS A 167 9.39 13.00 -16.43
N PHE A 168 9.20 11.81 -15.83
CA PHE A 168 9.39 11.60 -14.41
C PHE A 168 10.83 11.14 -14.15
N VAL A 169 11.42 11.67 -13.08
CA VAL A 169 12.70 11.18 -12.57
C VAL A 169 12.39 10.25 -11.40
N ILE A 170 12.58 8.96 -11.61
CA ILE A 170 12.41 7.95 -10.56
C ILE A 170 13.73 7.81 -9.81
N GLY A 171 13.70 8.01 -8.50
CA GLY A 171 14.86 7.98 -7.63
C GLY A 171 15.37 6.55 -7.37
N GLN A 172 16.59 6.46 -6.85
CA GLN A 172 17.22 5.18 -6.50
C GLN A 172 16.43 4.41 -5.42
N PHE A 173 15.75 5.11 -4.52
CA PHE A 173 14.96 4.52 -3.43
C PHE A 173 13.51 4.19 -3.82
N GLU A 174 13.14 4.42 -5.08
CA GLU A 174 11.82 4.13 -5.63
C GLU A 174 11.81 2.80 -6.41
N ALA A 175 12.50 1.79 -5.87
CA ALA A 175 12.61 0.48 -6.52
C ALA A 175 11.23 -0.18 -6.76
N GLY A 176 10.25 0.06 -5.89
CA GLY A 176 8.88 -0.41 -6.07
C GLY A 176 8.23 0.15 -7.33
N ILE A 177 8.39 1.45 -7.57
CA ILE A 177 7.89 2.14 -8.78
C ILE A 177 8.60 1.58 -10.02
N GLN A 178 9.93 1.44 -9.99
CA GLN A 178 10.70 0.92 -11.12
C GLN A 178 10.27 -0.49 -11.53
N LEU A 179 10.02 -1.37 -10.55
CA LEU A 179 9.55 -2.74 -10.79
C LEU A 179 8.12 -2.76 -11.35
N ALA A 180 7.22 -1.92 -10.81
CA ALA A 180 5.84 -1.81 -11.28
C ALA A 180 5.77 -1.27 -12.72
N GLU A 181 6.57 -0.24 -13.04
CA GLU A 181 6.67 0.32 -14.39
C GLU A 181 7.23 -0.68 -15.39
N LYS A 182 8.28 -1.43 -15.00
CA LYS A 182 8.81 -2.51 -15.83
C LYS A 182 7.72 -3.54 -16.16
N ALA A 183 6.92 -3.95 -15.18
CA ALA A 183 5.85 -4.90 -15.37
C ALA A 183 4.77 -4.34 -16.34
N LEU A 184 4.46 -3.05 -16.23
CA LEU A 184 3.52 -2.37 -17.11
C LEU A 184 4.04 -2.30 -18.55
N ASP A 185 5.30 -1.91 -18.75
CA ASP A 185 5.93 -1.86 -20.07
C ASP A 185 5.98 -3.24 -20.73
N ASP A 186 6.28 -4.28 -19.96
CA ASP A 186 6.29 -5.65 -20.46
C ASP A 186 4.87 -6.13 -20.82
N ALA A 187 3.85 -5.75 -20.05
CA ALA A 187 2.45 -6.05 -20.37
C ALA A 187 2.01 -5.35 -21.66
N LEU A 188 2.27 -4.06 -21.80
CA LEU A 188 1.93 -3.26 -22.97
C LEU A 188 2.70 -3.73 -24.22
N GLY A 189 3.94 -4.18 -24.04
CA GLY A 189 4.77 -4.77 -25.11
C GLY A 189 4.46 -6.23 -25.43
N GLY A 190 3.47 -6.85 -24.79
CA GLY A 190 3.13 -8.26 -24.99
C GLY A 190 4.19 -9.25 -24.47
N ARG A 191 5.09 -8.80 -23.59
CA ARG A 191 6.16 -9.63 -23.02
C ARG A 191 5.78 -10.25 -21.68
N LEU A 192 4.68 -9.78 -21.05
CA LEU A 192 4.18 -10.38 -19.82
C LEU A 192 3.50 -11.70 -20.14
N VAL A 193 4.17 -12.80 -19.85
CA VAL A 193 3.59 -14.14 -19.97
C VAL A 193 2.81 -14.42 -18.70
N CYS A 194 1.48 -14.46 -18.80
CA CYS A 194 0.65 -14.96 -17.71
C CYS A 194 0.99 -16.45 -17.47
N PRO A 195 1.33 -16.88 -16.24
CA PRO A 195 1.50 -18.31 -15.97
C PRO A 195 0.23 -19.03 -16.42
N GLN A 196 0.39 -20.08 -17.24
CA GLN A 196 -0.74 -20.89 -17.63
C GLN A 196 -1.46 -21.36 -16.38
N THR A 197 -2.77 -21.26 -16.40
CA THR A 197 -3.70 -21.59 -15.32
C THR A 197 -3.21 -22.81 -14.54
N LEU A 198 -2.89 -22.62 -13.26
CA LEU A 198 -2.73 -23.74 -12.34
C LEU A 198 -4.08 -24.48 -12.31
N THR A 199 -4.16 -25.59 -13.02
CA THR A 199 -5.25 -26.53 -12.80
C THR A 199 -5.05 -27.07 -11.39
N LEU A 200 -5.83 -26.57 -10.44
CA LEU A 200 -5.97 -27.20 -9.15
C LEU A 200 -6.56 -28.58 -9.44
N SER A 201 -5.74 -29.63 -9.36
CA SER A 201 -6.24 -31.00 -9.29
C SER A 201 -7.08 -31.12 -8.02
N GLU A 202 -8.34 -31.54 -8.18
CA GLU A 202 -9.28 -31.84 -7.11
C GLU A 202 -8.71 -32.83 -6.10
#